data_500f7463a15f7825cce9eb02b73a8604
#
_entry.id   500f7463a15f7825cce9eb02b73a8604
#
_cell.length_a   1.000
_cell.length_b   1.000
_cell.length_c   1.000
_cell.angle_alpha   90.00
_cell.angle_beta   90.00
_cell.angle_gamma   90.00
#
_symmetry.space_group_name_H-M   'P 1'
#
loop_
_entity.id
_entity.type
_entity.pdbx_description
1 polymer ?
#
loop_
_entity_poly.entity_id
_entity_poly.type
_entity_poly.pdbx_seq_one_letter_code
_entity_poly.pdbx_strand_id
1 'polypeptide(L)'
;SFTSSGDAQDDDNGSFTISGTSLLTSTTLDYETKTSYNIYVNVNDGTSNYAKAFTVSVTNILEPITDLGFSSELNLEYLIVAGGGGGGYRHGSGGGAGGLLSGSFSGLQNSTYNVSVGAGGPGGTNSTYNGSNGSNSQLSGGGLQTKTAIGGGGGVSYDASGGLGLGQGTGSNGGSGGGASYRNGVNGNGGTATAGQGNNGGNIISSSGQYNHAGGGGAGSAGGNASSNRRGDGGDGIQSSITGTATYYAGGGGGGSHNPVPSAGGGAGGQGGGGAGGTAGQNSPGVSGTANTGGGGGGASTPGGGNQNGGSGGSGIVIVRYLGTPIATGGTITQNGGYTIHSFTQVGNSNFTFQSASGTGTSTTSVDEEVSIGTLVANLTATDSDTTSFTFSLVSGNGTNDRNNSSFTI
;
A
#
# COMPACT_ATOMS: atom_id res chain seq x y z
N SER A 1 46.93 5.49 -53.49
CA SER A 1 45.59 6.09 -53.48
C SER A 1 44.51 5.02 -53.48
N PHE A 2 43.34 5.34 -53.00
CA PHE A 2 42.15 4.55 -53.22
C PHE A 2 41.61 4.77 -54.65
N THR A 3 40.94 3.76 -55.19
CA THR A 3 40.25 3.85 -56.47
C THR A 3 38.94 3.08 -56.36
N SER A 4 38.00 3.37 -57.30
CA SER A 4 36.75 2.62 -57.35
C SER A 4 36.94 1.34 -58.14
N SER A 5 36.42 0.24 -57.64
CA SER A 5 36.30 -1.03 -58.34
C SER A 5 35.00 -1.12 -59.14
N GLY A 6 34.01 -0.28 -58.82
CA GLY A 6 32.66 -0.29 -59.39
C GLY A 6 31.77 -1.41 -58.83
N ASP A 7 32.21 -2.06 -57.75
CA ASP A 7 31.48 -3.08 -57.03
C ASP A 7 31.75 -2.99 -55.50
N ALA A 8 31.30 -3.94 -54.70
CA ALA A 8 31.40 -3.91 -53.22
C ALA A 8 32.86 -4.02 -52.67
N GLN A 9 33.90 -4.03 -53.53
CA GLN A 9 35.29 -4.12 -53.08
C GLN A 9 35.87 -2.79 -52.59
N ASP A 10 35.22 -1.67 -52.85
CA ASP A 10 35.61 -0.34 -52.49
C ASP A 10 34.60 0.44 -51.59
N ASP A 11 33.56 -0.25 -51.09
CA ASP A 11 32.46 0.35 -50.33
C ASP A 11 32.95 1.13 -49.10
N ASP A 12 34.07 0.70 -48.54
CA ASP A 12 34.59 1.25 -47.29
C ASP A 12 35.84 2.12 -47.45
N ASN A 13 36.20 2.49 -48.67
CA ASN A 13 37.36 3.35 -48.93
C ASN A 13 37.31 4.65 -48.12
N GLY A 14 36.11 5.20 -47.86
CA GLY A 14 35.90 6.40 -47.08
C GLY A 14 36.23 6.28 -45.58
N SER A 15 36.31 5.07 -45.05
CA SER A 15 36.66 4.81 -43.66
C SER A 15 38.18 4.81 -43.43
N PHE A 16 38.96 4.99 -44.47
CA PHE A 16 40.44 4.92 -44.41
C PHE A 16 41.07 6.07 -45.18
N THR A 17 42.32 6.34 -44.85
CA THR A 17 43.16 7.31 -45.59
C THR A 17 44.54 6.70 -45.79
N ILE A 18 45.20 7.04 -46.92
CA ILE A 18 46.57 6.64 -47.21
C ILE A 18 47.48 7.85 -47.07
N SER A 19 48.48 7.73 -46.17
CA SER A 19 49.49 8.76 -45.94
C SER A 19 50.87 8.15 -46.16
N GLY A 20 51.53 8.53 -47.24
CA GLY A 20 52.79 7.89 -47.67
C GLY A 20 52.59 6.42 -47.96
N THR A 21 53.22 5.54 -47.16
CA THR A 21 53.11 4.06 -47.27
C THR A 21 52.17 3.47 -46.22
N SER A 22 51.53 4.32 -45.40
CA SER A 22 50.67 3.87 -44.28
C SER A 22 49.19 3.99 -44.65
N LEU A 23 48.45 2.94 -44.32
CA LEU A 23 46.99 2.90 -44.30
C LEU A 23 46.54 3.30 -42.88
N LEU A 24 45.73 4.33 -42.77
CA LEU A 24 45.21 4.87 -41.52
C LEU A 24 43.69 4.82 -41.52
N THR A 25 43.06 4.62 -40.36
CA THR A 25 41.61 4.81 -40.19
C THR A 25 41.28 6.30 -40.26
N SER A 26 40.19 6.67 -40.92
CA SER A 26 39.64 8.04 -40.96
C SER A 26 38.40 8.21 -40.06
N THR A 27 37.88 7.08 -39.49
CA THR A 27 36.78 7.01 -38.55
C THR A 27 37.12 6.04 -37.43
N THR A 28 36.38 6.08 -36.33
CA THR A 28 36.40 5.02 -35.32
C THR A 28 35.76 3.78 -35.93
N LEU A 29 36.45 2.65 -35.84
CA LEU A 29 35.92 1.35 -36.28
C LEU A 29 35.37 0.64 -35.06
N ASP A 30 34.14 0.17 -35.18
CA ASP A 30 33.36 -0.47 -34.11
C ASP A 30 32.99 -1.87 -34.60
N TYR A 31 33.41 -2.91 -33.85
CA TYR A 31 33.19 -4.30 -34.21
C TYR A 31 31.71 -4.69 -34.22
N GLU A 32 30.93 -4.15 -33.27
CA GLU A 32 29.51 -4.44 -33.10
C GLU A 32 28.69 -3.83 -34.25
N THR A 33 29.17 -2.72 -34.81
CA THR A 33 28.56 -2.08 -35.98
C THR A 33 29.00 -2.75 -37.28
N LYS A 34 30.30 -3.04 -37.44
CA LYS A 34 30.82 -3.65 -38.65
C LYS A 34 32.13 -4.43 -38.41
N THR A 35 32.10 -5.72 -38.65
CA THR A 35 33.21 -6.64 -38.40
C THR A 35 34.32 -6.64 -39.44
N SER A 36 34.06 -6.11 -40.66
CA SER A 36 35.05 -6.06 -41.74
C SER A 36 34.75 -4.95 -42.72
N TYR A 37 35.79 -4.39 -43.26
CA TYR A 37 35.78 -3.28 -44.23
C TYR A 37 36.49 -3.65 -45.51
N ASN A 38 35.88 -3.39 -46.66
CA ASN A 38 36.45 -3.71 -47.98
C ASN A 38 36.98 -2.44 -48.59
N ILE A 39 38.28 -2.45 -48.95
CA ILE A 39 38.96 -1.33 -49.54
C ILE A 39 39.67 -1.76 -50.84
N TYR A 40 39.77 -0.81 -51.78
CA TYR A 40 40.42 -1.05 -53.09
C TYR A 40 41.55 -0.03 -53.25
N VAL A 41 42.79 -0.55 -53.18
CA VAL A 41 43.99 0.27 -53.19
C VAL A 41 44.66 0.24 -54.53
N ASN A 42 45.02 1.39 -55.09
CA ASN A 42 45.75 1.55 -56.34
C ASN A 42 47.18 2.08 -56.07
N VAL A 43 48.13 1.42 -56.72
CA VAL A 43 49.53 1.85 -56.80
C VAL A 43 49.87 2.18 -58.23
N ASN A 44 50.53 3.31 -58.42
CA ASN A 44 51.03 3.79 -59.74
C ASN A 44 52.55 3.97 -59.67
N ASP A 45 53.28 3.37 -60.56
CA ASP A 45 54.74 3.43 -60.66
C ASP A 45 55.23 4.55 -61.66
N GLY A 46 54.31 5.36 -62.17
CA GLY A 46 54.58 6.37 -63.18
C GLY A 46 54.30 5.90 -64.60
N THR A 47 54.14 4.57 -64.80
CA THR A 47 53.91 3.96 -66.13
C THR A 47 52.61 3.14 -66.16
N SER A 48 52.33 2.45 -65.08
CA SER A 48 51.21 1.49 -64.94
C SER A 48 50.49 1.65 -63.60
N ASN A 49 49.17 1.38 -63.65
CA ASN A 49 48.33 1.30 -62.45
C ASN A 49 48.14 -0.17 -62.08
N TYR A 50 48.28 -0.49 -60.80
CA TYR A 50 47.95 -1.75 -60.25
C TYR A 50 47.02 -1.56 -59.04
N ALA A 51 45.84 -2.17 -59.08
CA ALA A 51 44.86 -2.06 -58.03
C ALA A 51 44.54 -3.43 -57.43
N LYS A 52 44.31 -3.46 -56.13
CA LYS A 52 44.02 -4.66 -55.37
C LYS A 52 43.01 -4.43 -54.24
N ALA A 53 42.07 -5.37 -54.11
CA ALA A 53 41.16 -5.40 -52.97
C ALA A 53 41.83 -5.94 -51.71
N PHE A 54 41.49 -5.33 -50.60
CA PHE A 54 41.84 -5.79 -49.25
C PHE A 54 40.60 -5.78 -48.38
N THR A 55 40.51 -6.76 -47.47
CA THR A 55 39.54 -6.77 -46.38
C THR A 55 40.28 -6.47 -45.06
N VAL A 56 39.90 -5.42 -44.40
CA VAL A 56 40.36 -5.08 -43.06
C VAL A 56 39.36 -5.63 -42.03
N SER A 57 39.77 -6.60 -41.23
CA SER A 57 38.94 -7.15 -40.16
C SER A 57 39.12 -6.31 -38.91
N VAL A 58 38.03 -6.01 -38.23
CA VAL A 58 38.05 -5.41 -36.91
C VAL A 58 38.09 -6.53 -35.88
N THR A 59 38.92 -6.37 -34.87
CA THR A 59 39.00 -7.32 -33.76
C THR A 59 38.13 -6.79 -32.63
N ASN A 60 37.23 -7.62 -32.13
CA ASN A 60 36.46 -7.27 -30.95
C ASN A 60 37.43 -7.06 -29.78
N ILE A 61 37.33 -5.89 -29.16
CA ILE A 61 38.01 -5.55 -27.92
C ILE A 61 36.90 -5.37 -26.91
N LEU A 62 36.89 -6.19 -25.86
CA LEU A 62 35.94 -6.04 -24.77
C LEU A 62 36.04 -4.64 -24.19
N GLU A 63 35.05 -3.81 -24.45
CA GLU A 63 34.90 -2.53 -23.78
C GLU A 63 34.62 -2.75 -22.30
N PRO A 64 35.21 -1.94 -21.42
CA PRO A 64 34.87 -2.01 -20.02
C PRO A 64 33.42 -1.57 -19.83
N ILE A 65 32.63 -2.42 -19.14
CA ILE A 65 31.30 -2.03 -18.67
C ILE A 65 31.47 -0.76 -17.82
N THR A 66 30.90 0.35 -18.26
CA THR A 66 31.10 1.65 -17.64
C THR A 66 30.22 1.90 -16.44
N ASP A 67 29.13 1.15 -16.29
CA ASP A 67 28.24 1.24 -15.16
C ASP A 67 27.68 -0.16 -14.78
N LEU A 68 28.07 -0.67 -13.62
CA LEU A 68 27.44 -1.81 -12.98
C LEU A 68 26.62 -1.28 -11.80
N GLY A 69 25.32 -1.10 -12.02
CA GLY A 69 24.42 -0.59 -11.00
C GLY A 69 23.60 -1.70 -10.33
N PHE A 70 23.28 -1.50 -9.07
CA PHE A 70 22.25 -2.27 -8.40
C PHE A 70 20.97 -1.43 -8.40
N SER A 71 19.96 -1.85 -9.15
CA SER A 71 18.64 -1.24 -9.01
C SER A 71 17.90 -1.96 -7.87
N SER A 72 17.80 -1.32 -6.73
CA SER A 72 16.92 -1.82 -5.67
C SER A 72 15.49 -1.44 -6.02
N GLU A 73 14.77 -2.35 -6.65
CA GLU A 73 13.33 -2.26 -6.70
C GLU A 73 12.77 -2.66 -5.35
N LEU A 74 12.04 -1.76 -4.70
CA LEU A 74 11.40 -2.05 -3.43
C LEU A 74 10.08 -2.80 -3.67
N ASN A 75 9.99 -4.01 -3.13
CA ASN A 75 8.72 -4.70 -2.98
C ASN A 75 8.16 -4.38 -1.60
N LEU A 76 6.97 -3.83 -1.57
CA LEU A 76 6.34 -3.30 -0.36
C LEU A 76 5.02 -4.01 -0.11
N GLU A 77 4.82 -4.52 1.10
CA GLU A 77 3.50 -4.93 1.58
C GLU A 77 2.85 -3.77 2.35
N TYR A 78 1.53 -3.64 2.26
CA TYR A 78 0.79 -2.58 2.93
C TYR A 78 -0.48 -3.06 3.63
N LEU A 79 -0.83 -2.36 4.71
CA LEU A 79 -2.13 -2.37 5.36
C LEU A 79 -2.58 -0.92 5.52
N ILE A 80 -3.75 -0.59 4.98
CA ILE A 80 -4.36 0.73 5.06
C ILE A 80 -5.72 0.58 5.74
N VAL A 81 -5.88 1.19 6.90
CA VAL A 81 -7.14 1.18 7.65
C VAL A 81 -7.61 2.63 7.83
N ALA A 82 -8.82 2.92 7.40
CA ALA A 82 -9.44 4.24 7.56
C ALA A 82 -9.94 4.47 8.98
N GLY A 83 -10.32 5.69 9.32
CA GLY A 83 -10.98 5.99 10.59
C GLY A 83 -12.36 5.34 10.68
N GLY A 84 -12.73 4.81 11.85
CA GLY A 84 -14.06 4.28 12.13
C GLY A 84 -15.12 5.39 12.25
N GLY A 85 -16.40 5.08 12.03
CA GLY A 85 -17.54 5.97 12.27
C GLY A 85 -17.87 6.10 13.75
N GLY A 86 -18.44 7.22 14.18
CA GLY A 86 -18.96 7.42 15.52
C GLY A 86 -20.27 6.68 15.77
N GLY A 87 -20.57 6.29 17.00
CA GLY A 87 -21.86 5.75 17.42
C GLY A 87 -22.94 6.84 17.58
N GLY A 88 -24.22 6.44 17.54
CA GLY A 88 -25.35 7.36 17.72
C GLY A 88 -25.52 7.83 19.16
N TYR A 89 -26.00 9.06 19.34
CA TYR A 89 -26.45 9.63 20.59
C TYR A 89 -27.67 8.91 21.12
N ARG A 90 -27.86 8.88 22.41
CA ARG A 90 -29.09 8.45 23.11
C ARG A 90 -29.88 7.39 22.34
N HIS A 91 -30.08 6.22 22.82
CA HIS A 91 -30.64 5.11 22.04
C HIS A 91 -29.97 4.99 20.65
N GLY A 92 -28.63 4.98 20.64
CA GLY A 92 -27.85 5.01 19.41
C GLY A 92 -27.40 3.63 18.93
N SER A 93 -27.24 3.48 17.63
CA SER A 93 -26.60 2.33 17.02
C SER A 93 -25.09 2.47 16.98
N GLY A 94 -24.38 1.38 16.78
CA GLY A 94 -22.92 1.38 16.64
C GLY A 94 -22.46 1.98 15.31
N GLY A 95 -21.32 2.67 15.32
CA GLY A 95 -20.61 3.12 14.11
C GLY A 95 -19.93 1.96 13.40
N GLY A 96 -19.86 2.01 12.06
CA GLY A 96 -19.11 1.06 11.24
C GLY A 96 -17.59 1.26 11.38
N ALA A 97 -16.84 0.21 11.20
CA ALA A 97 -15.37 0.29 11.12
C ALA A 97 -14.90 1.02 9.87
N GLY A 98 -13.72 1.61 9.92
CA GLY A 98 -13.01 2.08 8.73
C GLY A 98 -12.76 0.94 7.75
N GLY A 99 -12.78 1.25 6.45
CA GLY A 99 -12.41 0.30 5.42
C GLY A 99 -10.98 -0.18 5.60
N LEU A 100 -10.72 -1.43 5.24
CA LEU A 100 -9.41 -2.06 5.32
C LEU A 100 -8.97 -2.52 3.93
N LEU A 101 -7.76 -2.16 3.55
CA LEU A 101 -7.09 -2.63 2.34
C LEU A 101 -5.72 -3.21 2.70
N SER A 102 -5.39 -4.34 2.12
CA SER A 102 -4.06 -4.94 2.22
C SER A 102 -3.61 -5.46 0.86
N GLY A 103 -2.31 -5.55 0.67
CA GLY A 103 -1.72 -6.03 -0.58
C GLY A 103 -0.25 -5.70 -0.67
N SER A 104 0.28 -5.74 -1.88
CA SER A 104 1.67 -5.44 -2.17
C SER A 104 1.82 -4.54 -3.40
N PHE A 105 2.93 -3.86 -3.46
CA PHE A 105 3.46 -3.19 -4.65
C PHE A 105 4.83 -3.78 -4.96
N SER A 106 5.16 -3.88 -6.22
CA SER A 106 6.49 -4.29 -6.71
C SER A 106 7.09 -3.19 -7.58
N GLY A 107 8.40 -3.17 -7.68
CA GLY A 107 9.11 -2.27 -8.58
C GLY A 107 9.04 -0.80 -8.17
N LEU A 108 8.96 -0.50 -6.87
CA LEU A 108 8.91 0.90 -6.40
C LEU A 108 10.24 1.59 -6.64
N GLN A 109 10.16 2.76 -7.27
CA GLN A 109 11.30 3.62 -7.56
C GLN A 109 11.60 4.57 -6.40
N ASN A 110 12.81 5.12 -6.38
CA ASN A 110 13.20 6.21 -5.50
C ASN A 110 12.21 7.36 -5.58
N SER A 111 11.44 7.57 -4.54
CA SER A 111 10.41 8.60 -4.53
C SER A 111 9.91 8.88 -3.12
N THR A 112 9.16 9.97 -3.01
CA THR A 112 8.34 10.27 -1.85
C THR A 112 6.90 9.88 -2.13
N TYR A 113 6.34 9.04 -1.27
CA TYR A 113 4.96 8.58 -1.30
C TYR A 113 4.17 9.30 -0.21
N ASN A 114 2.97 9.74 -0.55
CA ASN A 114 2.10 10.43 0.39
C ASN A 114 1.28 9.41 1.18
N VAL A 115 1.31 9.54 2.50
CA VAL A 115 0.51 8.75 3.44
C VAL A 115 -0.48 9.67 4.11
N SER A 116 -1.76 9.33 4.10
CA SER A 116 -2.79 10.03 4.86
C SER A 116 -3.48 9.06 5.81
N VAL A 117 -3.56 9.42 7.08
CA VAL A 117 -4.25 8.64 8.12
C VAL A 117 -5.54 9.33 8.50
N GLY A 118 -6.67 8.63 8.35
CA GLY A 118 -7.99 9.15 8.63
C GLY A 118 -8.30 9.25 10.12
N ALA A 119 -8.96 10.33 10.51
CA ALA A 119 -9.52 10.48 11.86
C ALA A 119 -10.76 9.62 12.04
N GLY A 120 -11.01 9.16 13.27
CA GLY A 120 -12.31 8.61 13.65
C GLY A 120 -13.42 9.66 13.60
N GLY A 121 -14.62 9.25 13.21
CA GLY A 121 -15.80 10.11 13.23
C GLY A 121 -16.25 10.43 14.65
N PRO A 122 -16.60 11.68 14.98
CA PRO A 122 -17.20 12.03 16.26
C PRO A 122 -18.47 11.21 16.56
N GLY A 123 -18.66 10.82 17.82
CA GLY A 123 -19.91 10.26 18.28
C GLY A 123 -21.04 11.29 18.25
N GLY A 124 -22.29 10.84 18.11
CA GLY A 124 -23.48 11.66 18.19
C GLY A 124 -23.59 12.36 19.55
N THR A 125 -24.08 13.60 19.54
CA THR A 125 -24.31 14.45 20.71
C THR A 125 -25.74 14.97 20.73
N ASN A 126 -26.12 15.71 21.77
CA ASN A 126 -27.43 16.34 21.85
C ASN A 126 -27.73 17.35 20.71
N SER A 127 -26.72 17.79 19.99
CA SER A 127 -26.86 18.72 18.86
C SER A 127 -26.80 18.03 17.50
N THR A 128 -26.09 16.92 17.38
CA THR A 128 -25.85 16.23 16.11
C THR A 128 -26.63 14.92 15.97
N TYR A 129 -27.06 14.35 17.07
CA TYR A 129 -27.78 13.07 17.21
C TYR A 129 -27.03 11.87 16.62
N ASN A 130 -26.76 11.87 15.33
CA ASN A 130 -26.07 10.77 14.65
C ASN A 130 -24.56 10.90 14.84
N GLY A 131 -23.88 9.76 14.89
CA GLY A 131 -22.44 9.70 14.74
C GLY A 131 -22.03 10.11 13.32
N SER A 132 -20.87 10.71 13.21
CA SER A 132 -20.28 11.10 11.92
C SER A 132 -19.49 9.95 11.31
N ASN A 133 -19.36 9.97 9.98
CA ASN A 133 -18.46 9.07 9.29
C ASN A 133 -17.00 9.34 9.69
N GLY A 134 -16.16 8.29 9.67
CA GLY A 134 -14.73 8.43 9.75
C GLY A 134 -14.14 9.05 8.48
N SER A 135 -12.88 9.46 8.56
CA SER A 135 -12.13 9.98 7.41
C SER A 135 -11.35 8.85 6.71
N ASN A 136 -11.10 9.04 5.42
CA ASN A 136 -10.35 8.10 4.61
C ASN A 136 -8.87 8.05 5.02
N SER A 137 -8.24 6.87 4.84
CA SER A 137 -6.79 6.73 4.83
C SER A 137 -6.30 6.40 3.42
N GLN A 138 -5.09 6.85 3.07
CA GLN A 138 -4.60 6.75 1.71
C GLN A 138 -3.08 6.52 1.64
N LEU A 139 -2.67 5.78 0.60
CA LEU A 139 -1.28 5.69 0.15
C LEU A 139 -1.24 6.02 -1.34
N SER A 140 -0.41 7.00 -1.74
CA SER A 140 -0.37 7.55 -3.10
C SER A 140 0.99 8.18 -3.43
N GLY A 141 1.17 8.61 -4.67
CA GLY A 141 2.41 9.27 -5.14
C GLY A 141 3.42 8.28 -5.71
N GLY A 142 4.57 8.79 -6.17
CA GLY A 142 5.66 7.98 -6.70
C GLY A 142 5.30 7.02 -7.84
N GLY A 143 4.29 7.33 -8.64
CA GLY A 143 3.81 6.44 -9.69
C GLY A 143 2.88 5.31 -9.21
N LEU A 144 2.59 5.20 -7.90
CA LEU A 144 1.65 4.20 -7.39
C LEU A 144 0.23 4.45 -7.85
N GLN A 145 -0.49 3.37 -8.17
CA GLN A 145 -1.94 3.43 -8.21
C GLN A 145 -2.45 3.71 -6.78
N THR A 146 -3.05 4.88 -6.60
CA THR A 146 -3.58 5.32 -5.31
C THR A 146 -4.49 4.27 -4.68
N LYS A 147 -4.25 3.95 -3.41
CA LYS A 147 -5.09 3.09 -2.58
C LYS A 147 -5.77 3.95 -1.52
N THR A 148 -7.10 3.93 -1.52
CA THR A 148 -7.91 4.68 -0.56
C THR A 148 -8.83 3.75 0.22
N ALA A 149 -8.60 3.64 1.51
CA ALA A 149 -9.53 3.02 2.44
C ALA A 149 -10.57 4.07 2.86
N ILE A 150 -11.85 3.73 2.76
CA ILE A 150 -12.97 4.65 3.01
C ILE A 150 -13.31 4.66 4.50
N GLY A 151 -13.60 5.85 5.05
CA GLY A 151 -14.01 5.99 6.44
C GLY A 151 -15.25 5.18 6.78
N GLY A 152 -15.37 4.70 8.01
CA GLY A 152 -16.51 3.94 8.50
C GLY A 152 -17.78 4.79 8.60
N GLY A 153 -18.94 4.18 8.37
CA GLY A 153 -20.24 4.84 8.46
C GLY A 153 -20.65 5.16 9.88
N GLY A 154 -21.22 6.34 10.12
CA GLY A 154 -21.76 6.73 11.43
C GLY A 154 -22.99 5.91 11.83
N GLY A 155 -23.11 5.60 13.12
CA GLY A 155 -24.33 5.04 13.72
C GLY A 155 -25.40 6.12 13.89
N VAL A 156 -26.66 5.72 13.94
CA VAL A 156 -27.79 6.64 14.02
C VAL A 156 -28.48 6.61 15.38
N SER A 157 -29.14 7.71 15.72
CA SER A 157 -29.92 7.90 16.95
C SER A 157 -31.41 7.68 16.68
N TYR A 158 -32.13 7.22 17.69
CA TYR A 158 -33.59 7.22 17.71
C TYR A 158 -34.17 8.66 17.65
N ASP A 159 -33.54 9.61 18.32
CA ASP A 159 -34.08 10.97 18.51
C ASP A 159 -33.75 11.94 17.35
N ALA A 160 -33.17 11.50 16.27
CA ALA A 160 -32.82 12.36 15.12
C ALA A 160 -34.07 12.99 14.43
N SER A 161 -35.01 13.54 15.22
CA SER A 161 -36.24 14.17 14.75
C SER A 161 -36.07 15.58 14.21
N GLY A 162 -34.89 16.15 14.27
CA GLY A 162 -34.58 17.49 13.83
C GLY A 162 -34.09 17.59 12.39
N GLY A 163 -34.93 17.29 11.40
CA GLY A 163 -34.82 17.88 10.06
C GLY A 163 -33.63 17.54 9.17
N LEU A 164 -32.72 16.72 9.59
CA LEU A 164 -31.58 16.30 8.76
C LEU A 164 -31.89 14.97 8.03
N GLY A 165 -32.77 15.00 7.09
CA GLY A 165 -33.04 14.17 5.92
C GLY A 165 -32.41 12.77 5.75
N LEU A 166 -31.85 12.17 6.78
CA LEU A 166 -31.35 10.79 6.72
C LEU A 166 -32.50 9.85 7.04
N GLY A 167 -32.84 9.02 6.09
CA GLY A 167 -34.02 8.14 6.11
C GLY A 167 -34.10 7.28 7.37
N GLN A 168 -35.17 7.41 8.08
CA GLN A 168 -35.83 6.48 9.01
C GLN A 168 -34.90 5.43 9.68
N GLY A 169 -33.94 5.88 10.53
CA GLY A 169 -33.15 4.96 11.32
C GLY A 169 -32.08 4.13 10.54
N THR A 170 -31.81 4.49 9.29
CA THR A 170 -30.80 3.82 8.44
C THR A 170 -29.37 4.29 8.81
N GLY A 171 -28.46 3.35 9.06
CA GLY A 171 -27.06 3.61 9.30
C GLY A 171 -26.37 4.27 8.10
N SER A 172 -25.32 5.05 8.35
CA SER A 172 -24.56 5.68 7.27
C SER A 172 -23.71 4.65 6.50
N ASN A 173 -23.56 4.88 5.19
CA ASN A 173 -22.64 4.09 4.36
C ASN A 173 -21.18 4.48 4.66
N GLY A 174 -20.25 3.54 4.46
CA GLY A 174 -18.83 3.79 4.69
C GLY A 174 -17.93 2.64 4.22
N GLY A 175 -16.71 2.59 4.68
CA GLY A 175 -15.83 1.43 4.51
C GLY A 175 -16.52 0.17 5.04
N SER A 176 -16.94 0.21 6.30
CA SER A 176 -18.04 -0.63 6.83
C SER A 176 -19.21 0.26 7.21
N GLY A 177 -20.43 -0.26 7.08
CA GLY A 177 -21.67 0.49 7.32
C GLY A 177 -21.96 0.69 8.80
N GLY A 178 -22.56 1.83 9.18
CA GLY A 178 -23.10 2.07 10.52
C GLY A 178 -24.34 1.21 10.80
N GLY A 179 -24.59 0.89 12.07
CA GLY A 179 -25.76 0.13 12.51
C GLY A 179 -27.07 0.90 12.35
N ALA A 180 -28.17 0.18 12.27
CA ALA A 180 -29.53 0.74 12.21
C ALA A 180 -30.07 1.10 13.60
N SER A 181 -31.03 2.02 13.62
CA SER A 181 -31.87 2.33 14.78
C SER A 181 -33.36 2.11 14.48
N TYR A 182 -34.11 1.72 15.47
CA TYR A 182 -35.57 1.74 15.42
C TYR A 182 -36.08 3.18 15.57
N ARG A 183 -37.07 3.59 14.78
CA ARG A 183 -37.65 4.95 14.87
C ARG A 183 -39.10 4.98 14.46
N ASN A 184 -39.95 5.56 15.32
CA ASN A 184 -41.36 5.87 15.02
C ASN A 184 -42.15 4.73 14.37
N GLY A 185 -42.00 3.51 14.84
CA GLY A 185 -42.68 2.35 14.26
C GLY A 185 -41.98 1.72 13.06
N VAL A 186 -40.84 2.25 12.61
CA VAL A 186 -40.14 1.76 11.43
C VAL A 186 -38.81 1.13 11.81
N ASN A 187 -38.56 -0.06 11.29
CA ASN A 187 -37.29 -0.76 11.39
C ASN A 187 -36.29 -0.15 10.40
N GLY A 188 -35.16 0.35 10.91
CA GLY A 188 -34.07 0.86 10.07
C GLY A 188 -33.23 -0.26 9.46
N ASN A 189 -32.51 0.08 8.40
CA ASN A 189 -31.50 -0.77 7.77
C ASN A 189 -30.09 -0.34 8.18
N GLY A 190 -29.17 -1.27 8.27
CA GLY A 190 -27.75 -0.95 8.40
C GLY A 190 -27.22 -0.23 7.17
N GLY A 191 -26.22 0.61 7.35
CA GLY A 191 -25.50 1.26 6.26
C GLY A 191 -24.79 0.22 5.39
N THR A 192 -24.67 0.55 4.11
CA THR A 192 -23.97 -0.29 3.13
C THR A 192 -22.46 -0.09 3.23
N ALA A 193 -21.71 -1.18 3.16
CA ALA A 193 -20.26 -1.14 3.10
C ALA A 193 -19.73 -0.86 1.69
N THR A 194 -18.51 -0.34 1.61
CA THR A 194 -17.75 -0.30 0.38
C THR A 194 -17.24 -1.72 0.05
N ALA A 195 -17.59 -2.20 -1.14
CA ALA A 195 -17.18 -3.55 -1.58
C ALA A 195 -15.66 -3.75 -1.47
N GLY A 196 -15.25 -4.89 -0.90
CA GLY A 196 -13.84 -5.25 -0.71
C GLY A 196 -13.12 -4.51 0.42
N GLN A 197 -13.82 -3.67 1.21
CA GLN A 197 -13.20 -2.92 2.31
C GLN A 197 -13.84 -3.20 3.67
N GLY A 198 -15.07 -3.71 3.70
CA GLY A 198 -15.79 -3.97 4.93
C GLY A 198 -17.15 -4.62 4.70
N ASN A 199 -17.98 -4.66 5.74
CA ASN A 199 -19.31 -5.28 5.70
C ASN A 199 -20.39 -4.31 6.17
N ASN A 200 -21.63 -4.61 5.83
CA ASN A 200 -22.79 -3.80 6.17
C ASN A 200 -23.01 -3.74 7.69
N GLY A 201 -23.58 -2.65 8.14
CA GLY A 201 -24.13 -2.55 9.48
C GLY A 201 -25.32 -3.49 9.69
N GLY A 202 -25.64 -3.78 10.95
CA GLY A 202 -26.78 -4.59 11.35
C GLY A 202 -28.11 -3.85 11.13
N ASN A 203 -29.17 -4.60 10.88
CA ASN A 203 -30.55 -4.13 10.69
C ASN A 203 -31.36 -4.21 12.00
N ILE A 204 -32.47 -3.51 12.06
CA ILE A 204 -33.55 -3.80 13.00
C ILE A 204 -34.50 -4.83 12.36
N ILE A 205 -34.57 -6.02 12.95
CA ILE A 205 -35.35 -7.14 12.39
C ILE A 205 -36.72 -7.35 13.06
N SER A 206 -36.90 -6.82 14.27
CA SER A 206 -38.16 -6.87 15.01
C SER A 206 -38.14 -5.85 16.15
N SER A 207 -39.19 -5.06 16.31
CA SER A 207 -39.32 -4.08 17.38
C SER A 207 -40.77 -4.01 17.87
N SER A 208 -41.08 -4.67 18.95
CA SER A 208 -42.35 -4.55 19.66
C SER A 208 -42.16 -3.61 20.88
N GLY A 209 -41.93 -2.31 20.64
CA GLY A 209 -41.82 -1.30 21.69
C GLY A 209 -40.52 -1.35 22.51
N GLN A 210 -39.53 -2.17 22.11
CA GLN A 210 -38.24 -2.29 22.74
C GLN A 210 -37.18 -1.63 21.84
N TYR A 211 -36.53 -0.60 22.33
CA TYR A 211 -35.58 0.21 21.56
C TYR A 211 -34.16 -0.36 21.66
N ASN A 212 -33.91 -1.51 21.06
CA ASN A 212 -32.58 -2.04 20.88
C ASN A 212 -32.01 -1.60 19.54
N HIS A 213 -30.73 -1.36 19.46
CA HIS A 213 -30.05 -0.79 18.29
C HIS A 213 -28.99 -1.75 17.75
N ALA A 214 -28.80 -1.70 16.45
CA ALA A 214 -27.91 -2.61 15.74
C ALA A 214 -26.45 -2.20 15.88
N GLY A 215 -25.55 -3.16 15.72
CA GLY A 215 -24.11 -2.93 15.66
C GLY A 215 -23.66 -2.44 14.30
N GLY A 216 -22.55 -1.71 14.25
CA GLY A 216 -21.83 -1.33 13.01
C GLY A 216 -21.10 -2.53 12.41
N GLY A 217 -20.93 -2.52 11.08
CA GLY A 217 -20.14 -3.52 10.37
C GLY A 217 -18.65 -3.43 10.72
N GLY A 218 -17.95 -4.57 10.73
CA GLY A 218 -16.50 -4.68 10.78
C GLY A 218 -15.91 -5.03 9.41
N ALA A 219 -14.60 -5.02 9.30
CA ALA A 219 -13.95 -5.43 8.06
C ALA A 219 -14.10 -6.94 7.79
N GLY A 220 -14.16 -7.76 8.84
CA GLY A 220 -14.25 -9.23 8.75
C GLY A 220 -15.69 -9.75 8.73
N SER A 221 -16.63 -9.09 9.41
CA SER A 221 -18.03 -9.53 9.46
C SER A 221 -19.02 -8.36 9.51
N ALA A 222 -20.27 -8.66 9.14
CA ALA A 222 -21.36 -7.69 9.25
C ALA A 222 -21.69 -7.39 10.72
N GLY A 223 -22.26 -6.21 10.95
CA GLY A 223 -22.79 -5.83 12.25
C GLY A 223 -23.98 -6.71 12.67
N GLY A 224 -24.11 -6.96 13.96
CA GLY A 224 -25.20 -7.72 14.54
C GLY A 224 -26.55 -6.99 14.36
N ASN A 225 -27.57 -7.73 13.95
CA ASN A 225 -28.94 -7.24 13.92
C ASN A 225 -29.47 -7.04 15.34
N ALA A 226 -30.40 -6.09 15.47
CA ALA A 226 -31.15 -5.92 16.72
C ALA A 226 -32.59 -6.35 16.60
N SER A 227 -33.14 -6.83 17.69
CA SER A 227 -34.55 -7.21 17.88
C SER A 227 -35.05 -6.74 19.23
N SER A 228 -36.35 -7.01 19.55
CA SER A 228 -36.95 -6.71 20.83
C SER A 228 -36.14 -7.24 22.03
N ASN A 229 -35.46 -8.37 21.86
CA ASN A 229 -34.73 -9.07 22.95
C ASN A 229 -33.20 -9.07 22.74
N ARG A 230 -32.67 -8.46 21.70
CA ARG A 230 -31.24 -8.51 21.38
C ARG A 230 -30.75 -7.20 20.80
N ARG A 231 -29.64 -6.74 21.30
CA ARG A 231 -28.84 -5.67 20.72
C ARG A 231 -27.88 -6.23 19.70
N GLY A 232 -27.52 -5.42 18.74
CA GLY A 232 -26.51 -5.82 17.76
C GLY A 232 -25.10 -5.63 18.32
N ASP A 233 -24.30 -6.66 18.26
CA ASP A 233 -22.86 -6.55 18.47
C ASP A 233 -22.20 -5.93 17.24
N GLY A 234 -21.06 -5.27 17.40
CA GLY A 234 -20.22 -4.82 16.29
C GLY A 234 -19.65 -6.02 15.53
N GLY A 235 -19.55 -5.89 14.22
CA GLY A 235 -18.89 -6.89 13.38
C GLY A 235 -17.38 -6.95 13.67
N ASP A 236 -16.79 -8.14 13.62
CA ASP A 236 -15.36 -8.31 13.84
C ASP A 236 -14.53 -7.73 12.69
N GLY A 237 -13.33 -7.31 13.02
CA GLY A 237 -12.30 -6.88 12.08
C GLY A 237 -11.56 -8.05 11.44
N ILE A 238 -10.51 -7.72 10.71
CA ILE A 238 -9.59 -8.68 10.08
C ILE A 238 -8.27 -8.70 10.84
N GLN A 239 -7.75 -9.91 11.05
CA GLN A 239 -6.44 -10.11 11.65
C GLN A 239 -5.34 -9.90 10.60
N SER A 240 -4.29 -9.18 10.96
CA SER A 240 -3.09 -8.99 10.13
C SER A 240 -1.83 -9.20 10.97
N SER A 241 -0.83 -9.83 10.37
CA SER A 241 0.51 -10.02 10.96
C SER A 241 1.55 -9.11 10.31
N ILE A 242 1.14 -8.01 9.67
CA ILE A 242 2.06 -7.11 8.96
C ILE A 242 3.12 -6.49 9.87
N THR A 243 2.84 -6.37 11.18
CA THR A 243 3.79 -5.87 12.19
C THR A 243 4.65 -6.98 12.82
N GLY A 244 4.50 -8.22 12.33
CA GLY A 244 5.12 -9.40 12.95
C GLY A 244 4.31 -9.96 14.12
N THR A 245 3.27 -9.27 14.59
CA THR A 245 2.34 -9.72 15.64
C THR A 245 0.92 -9.74 15.09
N ALA A 246 0.20 -10.84 15.28
CA ALA A 246 -1.17 -11.00 14.84
C ALA A 246 -2.09 -10.03 15.60
N THR A 247 -2.62 -9.04 14.91
CA THR A 247 -3.46 -7.97 15.48
C THR A 247 -4.72 -7.80 14.64
N TYR A 248 -5.88 -7.66 15.32
CA TYR A 248 -7.15 -7.35 14.65
C TYR A 248 -7.28 -5.86 14.40
N TYR A 249 -7.80 -5.47 13.23
CA TYR A 249 -8.08 -4.10 12.81
C TYR A 249 -9.51 -3.98 12.28
N ALA A 250 -10.08 -2.80 12.37
CA ALA A 250 -11.37 -2.44 11.80
C ALA A 250 -12.55 -3.27 12.35
N GLY A 251 -12.72 -3.33 13.67
CA GLY A 251 -13.91 -3.87 14.33
C GLY A 251 -15.03 -2.81 14.42
N GLY A 252 -16.30 -3.22 14.21
CA GLY A 252 -17.46 -2.32 14.30
C GLY A 252 -17.87 -2.02 15.75
N GLY A 253 -18.60 -0.92 15.97
CA GLY A 253 -19.14 -0.53 17.28
C GLY A 253 -20.41 -1.31 17.64
N GLY A 254 -20.63 -1.59 18.92
CA GLY A 254 -21.85 -2.21 19.45
C GLY A 254 -23.03 -1.25 19.54
N GLY A 255 -24.25 -1.74 19.40
CA GLY A 255 -25.48 -0.97 19.57
C GLY A 255 -25.83 -0.70 21.04
N GLY A 256 -26.40 0.46 21.33
CA GLY A 256 -26.96 0.83 22.64
C GLY A 256 -28.34 0.20 22.87
N SER A 257 -28.95 0.45 24.04
CA SER A 257 -30.25 -0.04 24.40
C SER A 257 -31.04 0.95 25.23
N HIS A 258 -32.36 0.95 25.11
CA HIS A 258 -33.27 1.70 25.95
C HIS A 258 -33.78 0.89 27.16
N ASN A 259 -34.10 -0.37 26.97
CA ASN A 259 -34.79 -1.16 27.99
C ASN A 259 -33.83 -2.00 28.85
N PRO A 260 -34.15 -2.14 30.16
CA PRO A 260 -33.50 -3.10 31.01
C PRO A 260 -33.94 -4.53 30.63
N VAL A 261 -33.28 -5.11 29.62
CA VAL A 261 -33.37 -6.57 29.50
C VAL A 261 -32.48 -7.14 30.60
N PRO A 262 -33.00 -7.94 31.51
CA PRO A 262 -32.21 -8.50 32.59
C PRO A 262 -30.97 -9.20 32.01
N SER A 263 -29.80 -8.89 32.53
CA SER A 263 -28.51 -9.55 32.31
C SER A 263 -27.64 -9.21 31.08
N ALA A 264 -27.89 -8.20 30.30
CA ALA A 264 -26.96 -7.90 29.19
C ALA A 264 -26.54 -6.42 29.14
N GLY A 265 -25.24 -6.19 29.06
CA GLY A 265 -24.62 -4.90 28.73
C GLY A 265 -25.12 -4.33 27.40
N GLY A 266 -24.54 -3.29 26.88
CA GLY A 266 -24.69 -2.86 25.47
C GLY A 266 -24.22 -3.97 24.52
N GLY A 267 -24.47 -3.86 23.24
CA GLY A 267 -23.84 -4.70 22.23
C GLY A 267 -22.32 -4.66 22.38
N ALA A 268 -21.66 -5.77 22.28
CA ALA A 268 -20.20 -5.82 22.32
C ALA A 268 -19.61 -5.08 21.13
N GLY A 269 -18.44 -4.47 21.32
CA GLY A 269 -17.63 -4.00 20.18
C GLY A 269 -16.94 -5.18 19.49
N GLY A 270 -16.85 -5.12 18.16
CA GLY A 270 -16.14 -6.14 17.36
C GLY A 270 -14.65 -6.17 17.65
N GLN A 271 -14.03 -7.34 17.48
CA GLN A 271 -12.58 -7.48 17.58
C GLN A 271 -11.90 -6.53 16.56
N GLY A 272 -10.79 -5.90 16.95
CA GLY A 272 -10.14 -4.91 16.10
C GLY A 272 -10.51 -3.48 16.47
N GLY A 273 -10.82 -3.25 17.76
CA GLY A 273 -10.95 -1.93 18.35
C GLY A 273 -12.35 -1.33 18.33
N GLY A 274 -13.38 -2.12 18.07
CA GLY A 274 -14.77 -1.63 18.16
C GLY A 274 -15.15 -1.25 19.59
N GLY A 275 -15.80 -0.10 19.79
CA GLY A 275 -16.34 0.37 21.05
C GLY A 275 -17.65 -0.34 21.42
N ALA A 276 -17.81 -0.74 22.66
CA ALA A 276 -19.06 -1.34 23.14
C ALA A 276 -20.19 -0.31 23.20
N GLY A 277 -21.42 -0.75 22.99
CA GLY A 277 -22.61 0.04 23.25
C GLY A 277 -22.80 0.36 24.74
N GLY A 278 -23.48 1.44 25.06
CA GLY A 278 -23.83 1.84 26.41
C GLY A 278 -24.64 0.77 27.11
N THR A 279 -24.40 0.61 28.44
CA THR A 279 -25.00 -0.42 29.27
C THR A 279 -26.52 -0.25 29.36
N ALA A 280 -27.24 -1.35 29.14
CA ALA A 280 -28.67 -1.38 29.25
C ALA A 280 -29.16 -1.07 30.67
N GLY A 281 -30.32 -0.42 30.77
CA GLY A 281 -30.93 -0.06 32.05
C GLY A 281 -30.22 1.10 32.76
N GLN A 282 -29.15 1.67 32.20
CA GLN A 282 -28.40 2.79 32.74
C GLN A 282 -28.23 3.89 31.70
N ASN A 283 -28.16 5.14 32.18
CA ASN A 283 -27.70 6.24 31.34
C ASN A 283 -26.18 6.10 31.11
N SER A 284 -25.80 5.54 29.99
CA SER A 284 -24.41 5.17 29.71
C SER A 284 -23.99 5.63 28.30
N PRO A 285 -22.88 6.38 28.17
CA PRO A 285 -22.36 6.73 26.85
C PRO A 285 -21.91 5.48 26.11
N GLY A 286 -21.84 5.58 24.81
CA GLY A 286 -21.13 4.60 24.00
C GLY A 286 -19.62 4.68 24.23
N VAL A 287 -18.94 3.53 24.17
CA VAL A 287 -17.48 3.47 24.27
C VAL A 287 -16.86 3.88 22.94
N SER A 288 -15.81 4.69 22.97
CA SER A 288 -15.09 5.06 21.74
C SER A 288 -14.34 3.86 21.17
N GLY A 289 -14.21 3.82 19.84
CA GLY A 289 -13.32 2.89 19.16
C GLY A 289 -11.85 3.15 19.52
N THR A 290 -11.05 2.12 19.50
CA THR A 290 -9.62 2.18 19.82
C THR A 290 -8.86 2.96 18.73
N ALA A 291 -8.04 3.89 19.13
CA ALA A 291 -7.20 4.65 18.21
C ALA A 291 -6.24 3.72 17.45
N ASN A 292 -5.90 4.07 16.19
CA ASN A 292 -4.98 3.34 15.31
C ASN A 292 -5.43 1.92 14.95
N THR A 293 -6.76 1.67 15.03
CA THR A 293 -7.34 0.39 14.62
C THR A 293 -8.42 0.55 13.57
N GLY A 294 -8.97 1.80 13.39
CA GLY A 294 -10.14 2.04 12.56
C GLY A 294 -11.43 1.52 13.17
N GLY A 295 -11.48 1.25 14.46
CA GLY A 295 -12.65 0.70 15.15
C GLY A 295 -13.83 1.67 15.18
N GLY A 296 -15.07 1.18 14.99
CA GLY A 296 -16.30 1.98 15.11
C GLY A 296 -16.61 2.32 16.57
N GLY A 297 -17.26 3.46 16.84
CA GLY A 297 -17.73 3.86 18.18
C GLY A 297 -19.04 3.19 18.56
N GLY A 298 -19.24 2.85 19.85
CA GLY A 298 -20.48 2.28 20.39
C GLY A 298 -21.61 3.29 20.46
N GLY A 299 -22.85 2.84 20.31
CA GLY A 299 -24.06 3.65 20.50
C GLY A 299 -24.37 3.88 21.98
N ALA A 300 -24.99 5.01 22.33
CA ALA A 300 -25.34 5.33 23.69
C ALA A 300 -26.64 4.62 24.17
N SER A 301 -26.81 4.49 25.48
CA SER A 301 -27.97 3.94 26.15
C SER A 301 -28.56 4.94 27.15
N THR A 302 -29.91 5.19 27.09
CA THR A 302 -30.55 6.16 27.99
C THR A 302 -31.98 5.77 28.39
N PRO A 303 -32.16 4.76 29.23
CA PRO A 303 -33.50 4.29 29.61
C PRO A 303 -34.34 5.35 30.35
N GLY A 304 -33.74 6.27 31.03
CA GLY A 304 -34.42 7.31 31.84
C GLY A 304 -34.52 8.68 31.18
N GLY A 305 -34.30 8.80 29.87
CA GLY A 305 -34.39 10.11 29.16
C GLY A 305 -33.17 11.01 29.32
N GLY A 306 -32.04 10.54 29.83
CA GLY A 306 -30.81 11.31 29.97
C GLY A 306 -30.12 11.61 28.62
N ASN A 307 -29.16 12.54 28.66
CA ASN A 307 -28.35 12.92 27.51
C ASN A 307 -27.03 12.16 27.55
N GLN A 308 -26.86 11.15 26.73
CA GLN A 308 -25.62 10.36 26.64
C GLN A 308 -25.11 10.35 25.20
N ASN A 309 -23.82 10.65 25.07
CA ASN A 309 -23.17 10.72 23.76
C ASN A 309 -22.80 9.31 23.24
N GLY A 310 -22.88 9.15 21.95
CA GLY A 310 -22.25 8.01 21.28
C GLY A 310 -20.73 8.07 21.41
N GLY A 311 -20.06 6.92 21.35
CA GLY A 311 -18.60 6.83 21.30
C GLY A 311 -18.08 7.36 19.98
N SER A 312 -16.94 8.04 19.98
CA SER A 312 -16.25 8.38 18.73
C SER A 312 -15.64 7.13 18.09
N GLY A 313 -15.50 7.10 16.78
CA GLY A 313 -14.69 6.09 16.10
C GLY A 313 -13.20 6.25 16.43
N GLY A 314 -12.44 5.16 16.33
CA GLY A 314 -10.98 5.18 16.44
C GLY A 314 -10.35 5.70 15.14
N SER A 315 -9.19 6.36 15.25
CA SER A 315 -8.39 6.71 14.05
C SER A 315 -7.95 5.49 13.27
N GLY A 316 -7.70 5.68 11.98
CA GLY A 316 -7.08 4.69 11.12
C GLY A 316 -5.59 4.51 11.39
N ILE A 317 -4.97 3.70 10.57
CA ILE A 317 -3.52 3.45 10.54
C ILE A 317 -3.09 3.10 9.12
N VAL A 318 -1.88 3.48 8.74
CA VAL A 318 -1.23 2.97 7.53
C VAL A 318 0.07 2.28 7.95
N ILE A 319 0.26 1.06 7.51
CA ILE A 319 1.48 0.29 7.75
C ILE A 319 2.03 -0.15 6.41
N VAL A 320 3.32 0.05 6.22
CA VAL A 320 4.07 -0.49 5.08
C VAL A 320 5.26 -1.28 5.61
N ARG A 321 5.60 -2.40 4.95
CA ARG A 321 6.81 -3.16 5.30
C ARG A 321 7.51 -3.68 4.06
N TYR A 322 8.81 -3.87 4.17
CA TYR A 322 9.66 -4.48 3.16
C TYR A 322 10.76 -5.30 3.82
N LEU A 323 11.33 -6.25 3.07
CA LEU A 323 12.44 -7.08 3.54
C LEU A 323 13.73 -6.24 3.68
N GLY A 324 14.53 -6.57 4.69
CA GLY A 324 15.87 -6.02 4.90
C GLY A 324 15.92 -4.83 5.84
N THR A 325 17.09 -4.18 5.86
CA THR A 325 17.42 -3.02 6.71
C THR A 325 16.68 -1.76 6.28
N PRO A 326 16.59 -0.73 7.17
CA PRO A 326 15.91 0.52 6.83
C PRO A 326 16.58 1.26 5.65
N ILE A 327 15.88 1.34 4.52
CA ILE A 327 16.25 2.09 3.32
C ILE A 327 15.25 3.19 2.98
N ALA A 328 14.28 3.40 3.84
CA ALA A 328 13.26 4.42 3.71
C ALA A 328 13.07 5.18 5.02
N THR A 329 12.44 6.33 4.95
CA THR A 329 12.11 7.18 6.11
C THR A 329 10.60 7.44 6.18
N GLY A 330 10.12 7.83 7.35
CA GLY A 330 8.72 8.16 7.63
C GLY A 330 8.03 7.16 8.56
N GLY A 331 7.07 7.67 9.33
CA GLY A 331 6.40 6.90 10.36
C GLY A 331 7.31 6.46 11.51
N THR A 332 6.80 5.56 12.35
CA THR A 332 7.60 4.86 13.37
C THR A 332 8.19 3.61 12.73
N ILE A 333 9.52 3.49 12.79
CA ILE A 333 10.26 2.40 12.15
C ILE A 333 10.58 1.33 13.19
N THR A 334 10.27 0.08 12.88
CA THR A 334 10.62 -1.10 13.68
C THR A 334 11.12 -2.21 12.76
N GLN A 335 11.86 -3.17 13.33
CA GLN A 335 12.31 -4.36 12.61
C GLN A 335 11.77 -5.61 13.30
N ASN A 336 11.25 -6.56 12.53
CA ASN A 336 10.76 -7.83 13.02
C ASN A 336 10.77 -8.88 11.89
N GLY A 337 11.35 -10.05 12.17
CA GLY A 337 11.37 -11.19 11.25
C GLY A 337 12.02 -10.88 9.89
N GLY A 338 13.10 -10.09 9.86
CA GLY A 338 13.79 -9.67 8.64
C GLY A 338 13.09 -8.54 7.85
N TYR A 339 11.96 -8.03 8.36
CA TYR A 339 11.26 -6.90 7.75
C TYR A 339 11.55 -5.58 8.45
N THR A 340 11.68 -4.52 7.67
CA THR A 340 11.55 -3.14 8.13
C THR A 340 10.09 -2.70 7.98
N ILE A 341 9.52 -2.19 9.06
CA ILE A 341 8.10 -1.86 9.19
C ILE A 341 7.97 -0.38 9.54
N HIS A 342 7.20 0.35 8.74
CA HIS A 342 6.85 1.76 8.97
C HIS A 342 5.38 1.85 9.38
N SER A 343 5.10 2.35 10.58
CA SER A 343 3.74 2.53 11.10
C SER A 343 3.40 4.02 11.18
N PHE A 344 2.35 4.44 10.48
CA PHE A 344 1.83 5.81 10.47
C PHE A 344 0.55 5.85 11.29
N THR A 345 0.63 6.46 12.47
CA THR A 345 -0.48 6.54 13.44
C THR A 345 -0.99 7.97 13.63
N GLN A 346 -0.20 8.96 13.22
CA GLN A 346 -0.58 10.37 13.31
C GLN A 346 -1.66 10.69 12.28
N VAL A 347 -2.82 11.14 12.73
CA VAL A 347 -3.91 11.61 11.85
C VAL A 347 -3.43 12.78 10.98
N GLY A 348 -3.78 12.73 9.71
CA GLY A 348 -3.38 13.71 8.70
C GLY A 348 -2.35 13.16 7.73
N ASN A 349 -1.66 14.06 7.05
CA ASN A 349 -0.71 13.73 6.00
C ASN A 349 0.70 13.60 6.54
N SER A 350 1.43 12.63 6.01
CA SER A 350 2.85 12.38 6.23
C SER A 350 3.47 11.76 4.98
N ASN A 351 4.77 11.55 5.00
CA ASN A 351 5.50 11.02 3.88
C ASN A 351 6.18 9.70 4.24
N PHE A 352 6.18 8.76 3.29
CA PHE A 352 7.07 7.63 3.22
C PHE A 352 8.06 7.90 2.09
N THR A 353 9.34 8.09 2.40
CA THR A 353 10.35 8.43 1.40
C THR A 353 11.31 7.26 1.26
N PHE A 354 11.31 6.66 0.08
CA PHE A 354 12.27 5.65 -0.33
C PHE A 354 13.35 6.32 -1.19
N GLN A 355 14.58 6.14 -0.77
CA GLN A 355 15.75 6.57 -1.52
C GLN A 355 16.70 5.38 -1.58
N SER A 356 16.78 4.75 -2.74
CA SER A 356 17.86 3.82 -3.01
C SER A 356 19.20 4.54 -2.81
N ALA A 357 20.14 3.88 -2.18
CA ALA A 357 21.50 4.40 -2.16
C ALA A 357 21.95 4.58 -3.61
N SER A 358 22.18 5.83 -4.03
CA SER A 358 22.82 6.12 -5.32
C SER A 358 24.27 5.63 -5.24
N GLY A 359 24.50 4.40 -5.68
CA GLY A 359 25.82 3.80 -5.68
C GLY A 359 26.63 4.23 -6.89
N THR A 360 27.37 5.31 -6.79
CA THR A 360 28.56 5.48 -7.63
C THR A 360 29.71 4.70 -6.98
N GLY A 361 29.98 3.50 -7.48
CA GLY A 361 31.15 2.72 -7.16
C GLY A 361 31.21 2.12 -5.74
N THR A 362 31.47 0.81 -5.64
CA THR A 362 31.53 -0.01 -4.43
C THR A 362 30.26 -0.01 -3.57
N SER A 363 29.20 -0.58 -4.11
CA SER A 363 28.02 -0.90 -3.31
C SER A 363 28.38 -2.04 -2.34
N THR A 364 28.48 -1.72 -1.06
CA THR A 364 28.45 -2.74 -0.02
C THR A 364 26.98 -3.08 0.20
N THR A 365 26.45 -4.03 -0.55
CA THR A 365 25.17 -4.64 -0.24
C THR A 365 25.39 -5.60 0.91
N SER A 366 24.77 -5.35 2.05
CA SER A 366 24.78 -6.23 3.20
C SER A 366 23.49 -7.02 3.28
N VAL A 367 23.59 -8.24 3.67
CA VAL A 367 22.49 -9.14 3.99
C VAL A 367 22.69 -9.60 5.42
N ASP A 368 21.64 -9.64 6.24
CA ASP A 368 21.72 -10.14 7.60
C ASP A 368 22.09 -11.65 7.57
N GLU A 369 22.79 -12.13 8.58
CA GLU A 369 23.04 -13.56 8.73
C GLU A 369 21.73 -14.33 8.99
N GLU A 370 21.72 -15.63 8.65
CA GLU A 370 20.54 -16.51 8.81
C GLU A 370 19.33 -16.18 7.92
N VAL A 371 19.49 -15.38 6.87
CA VAL A 371 18.39 -15.19 5.90
C VAL A 371 18.10 -16.48 5.13
N SER A 372 16.84 -16.67 4.76
CA SER A 372 16.39 -17.84 4.01
C SER A 372 17.06 -17.92 2.63
N ILE A 373 17.29 -19.15 2.16
CA ILE A 373 17.74 -19.39 0.78
C ILE A 373 16.72 -18.79 -0.19
N GLY A 374 17.22 -18.05 -1.19
CA GLY A 374 16.39 -17.36 -2.18
C GLY A 374 16.03 -15.91 -1.78
N THR A 375 16.57 -15.39 -0.68
CA THR A 375 16.41 -13.97 -0.34
C THR A 375 17.06 -13.09 -1.40
N LEU A 376 16.29 -12.19 -1.99
CA LEU A 376 16.79 -11.21 -2.96
C LEU A 376 17.73 -10.23 -2.28
N VAL A 377 18.99 -10.22 -2.70
CA VAL A 377 20.01 -9.28 -2.20
C VAL A 377 20.00 -8.02 -3.03
N ALA A 378 20.01 -8.13 -4.35
CA ALA A 378 19.96 -7.00 -5.29
C ALA A 378 19.55 -7.47 -6.69
N ASN A 379 19.05 -6.55 -7.50
CA ASN A 379 18.94 -6.72 -8.94
C ASN A 379 20.20 -6.16 -9.60
N LEU A 380 20.81 -6.96 -10.48
CA LEU A 380 21.99 -6.53 -11.24
C LEU A 380 21.54 -5.82 -12.51
N THR A 381 22.11 -4.64 -12.75
CA THR A 381 21.93 -3.90 -14.01
C THR A 381 23.29 -3.52 -14.57
N ALA A 382 23.40 -3.53 -15.88
CA ALA A 382 24.57 -3.02 -16.58
C ALA A 382 24.12 -2.11 -17.71
N THR A 383 24.89 -1.07 -17.99
CA THR A 383 24.69 -0.20 -19.14
C THR A 383 25.94 -0.19 -20.00
N ASP A 384 25.74 -0.31 -21.29
CA ASP A 384 26.77 -0.21 -22.30
C ASP A 384 26.21 0.61 -23.48
N SER A 385 27.07 1.21 -24.26
CA SER A 385 26.67 2.11 -25.35
C SER A 385 26.13 1.32 -26.56
N ASP A 386 26.45 0.07 -26.67
CA ASP A 386 26.19 -0.75 -27.86
C ASP A 386 25.54 -2.10 -27.59
N THR A 387 25.34 -2.50 -26.33
CA THR A 387 24.62 -3.71 -25.98
C THR A 387 23.46 -3.46 -25.01
N THR A 388 22.34 -4.13 -25.23
CA THR A 388 21.12 -4.04 -24.40
C THR A 388 20.82 -5.34 -23.65
N SER A 389 21.62 -6.39 -23.85
CA SER A 389 21.41 -7.69 -23.24
C SER A 389 22.66 -8.14 -22.50
N PHE A 390 22.51 -8.35 -21.18
CA PHE A 390 23.62 -8.74 -20.31
C PHE A 390 23.33 -10.08 -19.66
N THR A 391 24.39 -10.90 -19.52
CA THR A 391 24.35 -12.13 -18.72
C THR A 391 25.28 -11.95 -17.54
N PHE A 392 24.74 -12.09 -16.34
CA PHE A 392 25.49 -12.01 -15.11
C PHE A 392 25.91 -13.39 -14.61
N SER A 393 27.10 -13.52 -14.08
CA SER A 393 27.58 -14.76 -13.46
C SER A 393 28.52 -14.44 -12.31
N LEU A 394 28.54 -15.32 -11.30
CA LEU A 394 29.54 -15.28 -10.26
C LEU A 394 30.83 -15.88 -10.82
N VAL A 395 31.92 -15.13 -10.76
CA VAL A 395 33.21 -15.54 -11.32
C VAL A 395 34.24 -15.76 -10.21
N SER A 396 35.16 -16.69 -10.45
CA SER A 396 36.29 -16.89 -9.57
C SER A 396 37.25 -15.69 -9.68
N GLY A 397 37.54 -15.07 -8.55
CA GLY A 397 38.45 -13.94 -8.43
C GLY A 397 39.81 -14.36 -7.88
N ASN A 398 40.36 -13.52 -7.04
CA ASN A 398 41.71 -13.70 -6.45
C ASN A 398 41.70 -14.45 -5.10
N GLY A 399 40.58 -15.07 -4.72
CA GLY A 399 40.44 -15.73 -3.41
C GLY A 399 40.15 -14.77 -2.24
N THR A 400 40.02 -13.48 -2.51
CA THR A 400 39.67 -12.46 -1.51
C THR A 400 38.24 -11.96 -1.76
N ASN A 401 37.87 -11.70 -3.02
CA ASN A 401 36.60 -11.11 -3.39
C ASN A 401 35.55 -12.16 -3.83
N ASP A 402 35.93 -13.43 -3.94
CA ASP A 402 35.08 -14.52 -4.43
C ASP A 402 34.85 -15.65 -3.41
N ARG A 403 35.30 -15.49 -2.17
CA ARG A 403 35.25 -16.56 -1.14
C ARG A 403 33.86 -17.13 -0.89
N ASN A 404 32.86 -16.30 -1.03
CA ASN A 404 31.47 -16.63 -0.68
C ASN A 404 30.57 -16.80 -1.90
N ASN A 405 31.12 -16.91 -3.13
CA ASN A 405 30.31 -17.06 -4.34
C ASN A 405 29.34 -18.25 -4.27
N SER A 406 29.72 -19.33 -3.57
CA SER A 406 28.87 -20.49 -3.36
C SER A 406 27.61 -20.21 -2.52
N SER A 407 27.57 -19.09 -1.82
CA SER A 407 26.42 -18.66 -0.99
C SER A 407 25.37 -17.87 -1.78
N PHE A 408 25.64 -17.58 -3.06
CA PHE A 408 24.76 -16.77 -3.90
C PHE A 408 24.44 -17.48 -5.23
N THR A 409 23.28 -17.11 -5.81
CA THR A 409 22.87 -17.54 -7.15
C THR A 409 22.43 -16.30 -7.92
N ILE A 410 22.76 -16.23 -9.21
CA ILE A 410 22.33 -15.19 -10.15
C ILE A 410 21.31 -15.79 -11.12
#